data_be2db61699a7560fdfe375e42b91452e
#
_entry.id   be2db61699a7560fdfe375e42b91452e
#
_cell.length_a   1.000
_cell.length_b   1.000
_cell.length_c   1.000
_cell.angle_alpha   90.00
_cell.angle_beta   90.00
_cell.angle_gamma   90.00
#
_symmetry.space_group_name_H-M   'P 1'
#
loop_
_entity.id
_entity.type
_entity.pdbx_description
1 polymer ?
#
loop_
_entity_poly.entity_id
_entity_poly.type
_entity_poly.pdbx_seq_one_letter_code
_entity_poly.pdbx_strand_id
1 'polypeptide(L)'
;DALGAVERGDPVAIVVPDQGPGEKGTLIVPNSVALVKKSQLNENAQAFLDYILSPETEKYLAEIGWIQAPVRDVGLSAVGGVDWNQVRTIDVSLSQIYQQLEPSQSALKQIFVR
;
A
#
# COMPACT_ATOMS: atom_id res chain seq x y z
N ASP A 1 -0.39 -1.72 -10.50
CA ASP A 1 0.07 -2.32 -11.77
C ASP A 1 -0.58 -3.69 -12.02
N ALA A 2 -0.56 -4.64 -11.07
CA ALA A 2 -1.14 -5.98 -11.27
C ALA A 2 -2.65 -5.93 -11.53
N LEU A 3 -3.40 -5.13 -10.78
CA LEU A 3 -4.84 -5.00 -10.97
C LEU A 3 -5.19 -4.47 -12.36
N GLY A 4 -4.50 -3.42 -12.82
CA GLY A 4 -4.71 -2.91 -14.18
C GLY A 4 -4.39 -3.92 -15.28
N ALA A 5 -3.45 -4.85 -15.04
CA ALA A 5 -3.19 -5.96 -15.96
C ALA A 5 -4.36 -6.97 -15.97
N VAL A 6 -4.89 -7.33 -14.78
CA VAL A 6 -6.07 -8.19 -14.66
C VAL A 6 -7.29 -7.56 -15.35
N GLU A 7 -7.53 -6.26 -15.15
CA GLU A 7 -8.64 -5.53 -15.77
C GLU A 7 -8.56 -5.49 -17.31
N ARG A 8 -7.35 -5.47 -17.86
CA ARG A 8 -7.14 -5.58 -19.32
C ARG A 8 -7.30 -7.01 -19.86
N GLY A 9 -7.49 -8.00 -18.99
CA GLY A 9 -7.58 -9.41 -19.37
C GLY A 9 -6.22 -10.07 -19.62
N ASP A 10 -5.13 -9.50 -19.12
CA ASP A 10 -3.81 -10.10 -19.20
C ASP A 10 -3.78 -11.41 -18.36
N PRO A 11 -3.05 -12.46 -18.77
CA PRO A 11 -3.00 -13.73 -18.06
C PRO A 11 -2.11 -13.65 -16.80
N VAL A 12 -2.50 -12.82 -15.86
CA VAL A 12 -1.80 -12.60 -14.58
C VAL A 12 -2.75 -12.81 -13.40
N ALA A 13 -2.18 -13.12 -12.24
CA ALA A 13 -2.92 -13.24 -10.99
C ALA A 13 -2.22 -12.43 -9.89
N ILE A 14 -3.01 -11.95 -8.92
CA ILE A 14 -2.50 -11.30 -7.72
C ILE A 14 -2.33 -12.36 -6.64
N VAL A 15 -1.12 -12.51 -6.13
CA VAL A 15 -0.79 -13.40 -5.03
C VAL A 15 -0.27 -12.58 -3.86
N VAL A 16 -0.90 -12.72 -2.71
CA VAL A 16 -0.45 -12.12 -1.45
C VAL A 16 0.48 -13.13 -0.76
N PRO A 17 1.77 -12.84 -0.61
CA PRO A 17 2.73 -13.77 -0.05
C PRO A 17 2.58 -13.95 1.47
N ASP A 18 3.22 -14.97 2.02
CA ASP A 18 3.40 -15.21 3.44
C ASP A 18 2.09 -15.27 4.25
N GLN A 19 1.05 -15.92 3.69
CA GLN A 19 -0.25 -16.05 4.33
C GLN A 19 -0.47 -17.43 4.98
N GLY A 20 0.44 -18.39 4.82
CA GLY A 20 0.35 -19.75 5.39
C GLY A 20 0.54 -19.80 6.91
N PRO A 21 0.18 -20.93 7.56
CA PRO A 21 0.41 -21.11 8.99
C PRO A 21 1.89 -20.94 9.36
N GLY A 22 2.18 -20.08 10.33
CA GLY A 22 3.55 -19.79 10.78
C GLY A 22 4.37 -18.85 9.93
N GLU A 23 3.85 -18.40 8.79
CA GLU A 23 4.50 -17.38 7.94
C GLU A 23 4.34 -15.97 8.54
N LYS A 24 5.21 -15.07 8.14
CA LYS A 24 5.36 -13.74 8.77
C LYS A 24 4.25 -12.75 8.39
N GLY A 25 3.59 -12.96 7.28
CA GLY A 25 2.68 -11.98 6.70
C GLY A 25 3.35 -11.10 5.65
N THR A 26 2.53 -10.39 4.89
CA THR A 26 2.95 -9.54 3.77
C THR A 26 3.41 -8.19 4.28
N LEU A 27 4.51 -7.67 3.73
CA LEU A 27 4.93 -6.30 3.96
C LEU A 27 4.01 -5.35 3.17
N ILE A 28 3.32 -4.47 3.89
CA ILE A 28 2.53 -3.38 3.30
C ILE A 28 3.30 -2.06 3.49
N VAL A 29 3.56 -1.39 2.39
CA VAL A 29 4.15 -0.05 2.40
C VAL A 29 3.09 0.94 1.94
N PRO A 30 2.57 1.80 2.84
CA PRO A 30 1.52 2.73 2.49
C PRO A 30 2.05 3.84 1.56
N ASN A 31 1.21 4.30 0.64
CA ASN A 31 1.42 5.57 0.00
C ASN A 31 1.34 6.69 1.05
N SER A 32 2.05 7.77 0.80
CA SER A 32 2.11 8.88 1.74
C SER A 32 1.90 10.22 1.04
N VAL A 33 1.47 11.20 1.81
CA VAL A 33 1.37 12.59 1.39
C VAL A 33 2.09 13.46 2.39
N ALA A 34 2.71 14.55 1.92
CA ALA A 34 3.43 15.48 2.79
C ALA A 34 3.20 16.93 2.35
N LEU A 35 3.13 17.82 3.34
CA LEU A 35 3.16 19.25 3.11
C LEU A 35 4.60 19.72 2.92
N VAL A 36 4.85 20.45 1.83
CA VAL A 36 6.13 21.11 1.63
C VAL A 36 6.30 22.21 2.68
N LYS A 37 7.50 22.38 3.23
CA LYS A 37 7.76 23.32 4.35
C LYS A 37 7.20 24.73 4.12
N LYS A 38 7.27 25.25 2.90
CA LYS A 38 6.71 26.57 2.56
C LYS A 38 5.17 26.63 2.55
N SER A 39 4.51 25.48 2.48
CA SER A 39 3.05 25.37 2.42
C SER A 39 2.42 24.99 3.76
N GLN A 40 3.21 24.83 4.82
CA GLN A 40 2.70 24.38 6.13
C GLN A 40 1.68 25.33 6.77
N LEU A 41 1.77 26.62 6.48
CA LEU A 41 0.86 27.65 6.95
C LEU A 41 -0.26 27.98 5.96
N ASN A 42 -0.36 27.24 4.85
CA ASN A 42 -1.40 27.46 3.86
C ASN A 42 -2.63 26.62 4.22
N GLU A 43 -3.69 27.28 4.67
CA GLU A 43 -4.95 26.63 5.07
C GLU A 43 -5.57 25.79 3.96
N ASN A 44 -5.46 26.23 2.69
CA ASN A 44 -5.97 25.45 1.56
C ASN A 44 -5.18 24.16 1.35
N ALA A 45 -3.85 24.18 1.56
CA ALA A 45 -3.02 23.00 1.46
C ALA A 45 -3.34 22.01 2.58
N GLN A 46 -3.62 22.48 3.78
CA GLN A 46 -4.06 21.65 4.91
C GLN A 46 -5.45 21.07 4.65
N ALA A 47 -6.40 21.90 4.23
CA ALA A 47 -7.76 21.43 3.89
C ALA A 47 -7.77 20.40 2.77
N PHE A 48 -6.92 20.56 1.76
CA PHE A 48 -6.75 19.56 0.71
C PHE A 48 -6.18 18.25 1.24
N LEU A 49 -5.18 18.32 2.13
CA LEU A 49 -4.59 17.13 2.75
C LEU A 49 -5.63 16.39 3.61
N ASP A 50 -6.41 17.12 4.42
CA ASP A 50 -7.47 16.54 5.23
C ASP A 50 -8.54 15.88 4.35
N TYR A 51 -8.88 16.49 3.23
CA TYR A 51 -9.82 15.93 2.27
C TYR A 51 -9.33 14.61 1.65
N ILE A 52 -8.10 14.58 1.15
CA ILE A 52 -7.56 13.35 0.53
C ILE A 52 -7.29 12.23 1.54
N LEU A 53 -7.10 12.56 2.81
CA LEU A 53 -6.93 11.60 3.90
C LEU A 53 -8.25 11.24 4.60
N SER A 54 -9.37 11.77 4.15
CA SER A 54 -10.67 11.45 4.74
C SER A 54 -11.09 10.00 4.43
N PRO A 55 -11.84 9.35 5.34
CA PRO A 55 -12.38 8.01 5.08
C PRO A 55 -13.27 7.94 3.84
N GLU A 56 -14.01 9.01 3.56
CA GLU A 56 -14.89 9.12 2.39
C GLU A 56 -14.10 9.11 1.09
N THR A 57 -13.00 9.85 1.04
CA THR A 57 -12.11 9.87 -0.13
C THR A 57 -11.40 8.53 -0.32
N GLU A 58 -10.93 7.91 0.76
CA GLU A 58 -10.32 6.58 0.70
C GLU A 58 -11.30 5.54 0.17
N LYS A 59 -12.54 5.54 0.67
CA LYS A 59 -13.60 4.67 0.18
C LYS A 59 -13.89 4.90 -1.30
N TYR A 60 -14.06 6.14 -1.71
CA TYR A 60 -14.29 6.49 -3.11
C TYR A 60 -13.16 6.01 -4.02
N LEU A 61 -11.91 6.23 -3.63
CA LEU A 61 -10.74 5.79 -4.40
C LEU A 61 -10.64 4.26 -4.49
N ALA A 62 -11.06 3.54 -3.45
CA ALA A 62 -11.14 2.08 -3.48
C ALA A 62 -12.26 1.58 -4.42
N GLU A 63 -13.43 2.22 -4.38
CA GLU A 63 -14.58 1.88 -5.23
C GLU A 63 -14.28 2.06 -6.72
N ILE A 64 -13.51 3.08 -7.09
CA ILE A 64 -13.11 3.34 -8.49
C ILE A 64 -11.82 2.60 -8.90
N GLY A 65 -11.26 1.74 -8.03
CA GLY A 65 -10.07 0.95 -8.33
C GLY A 65 -8.74 1.71 -8.31
N TRP A 66 -8.71 2.93 -7.81
CA TRP A 66 -7.48 3.74 -7.74
C TRP A 66 -6.55 3.29 -6.61
N ILE A 67 -7.10 2.88 -5.48
CA ILE A 67 -6.34 2.24 -4.42
C ILE A 67 -6.69 0.76 -4.33
N GLN A 68 -5.69 -0.08 -4.13
CA GLN A 68 -5.83 -1.53 -4.17
C GLN A 68 -5.89 -2.14 -2.76
N ALA A 69 -5.31 -1.46 -1.78
CA ALA A 69 -5.31 -1.85 -0.37
C ALA A 69 -5.63 -0.62 0.47
N PRO A 70 -6.88 -0.42 0.89
CA PRO A 70 -7.23 0.68 1.79
C PRO A 70 -6.52 0.48 3.13
N VAL A 71 -6.13 1.60 3.76
CA VAL A 71 -5.47 1.59 5.08
C VAL A 71 -6.50 1.39 6.19
N ARG A 72 -7.74 1.84 5.95
CA ARG A 72 -8.87 1.69 6.89
C ARG A 72 -9.83 0.63 6.39
N ASP A 73 -10.63 0.11 7.31
CA ASP A 73 -11.84 -0.61 6.90
C ASP A 73 -12.84 0.40 6.30
N VAL A 74 -12.97 0.35 4.99
CA VAL A 74 -13.89 1.21 4.21
C VAL A 74 -15.20 0.50 3.87
N GLY A 75 -15.45 -0.66 4.47
CA GLY A 75 -16.68 -1.44 4.29
C GLY A 75 -16.77 -2.15 2.94
N LEU A 76 -15.65 -2.33 2.24
CA LEU A 76 -15.58 -3.13 1.01
C LEU A 76 -15.09 -4.53 1.32
N SER A 77 -15.79 -5.54 0.82
CA SER A 77 -15.44 -6.96 1.06
C SER A 77 -14.16 -7.38 0.36
N ALA A 78 -13.86 -6.77 -0.78
CA ALA A 78 -12.62 -6.99 -1.51
C ALA A 78 -12.29 -5.79 -2.39
N VAL A 79 -11.01 -5.52 -2.57
CA VAL A 79 -10.49 -4.54 -3.52
C VAL A 79 -9.47 -5.25 -4.40
N GLY A 80 -9.66 -5.14 -5.72
CA GLY A 80 -8.78 -5.82 -6.66
C GLY A 80 -8.82 -7.35 -6.60
N GLY A 81 -9.94 -7.92 -6.15
CA GLY A 81 -10.09 -9.37 -5.98
C GLY A 81 -9.42 -9.92 -4.71
N VAL A 82 -8.86 -9.07 -3.86
CA VAL A 82 -8.23 -9.43 -2.59
C VAL A 82 -9.09 -8.93 -1.42
N ASP A 83 -9.46 -9.81 -0.51
CA ASP A 83 -10.07 -9.43 0.77
C ASP A 83 -8.96 -8.98 1.74
N TRP A 84 -8.71 -7.69 1.79
CA TRP A 84 -7.66 -7.10 2.60
C TRP A 84 -7.87 -7.27 4.11
N ASN A 85 -9.10 -7.52 4.56
CA ASN A 85 -9.40 -7.81 5.96
C ASN A 85 -8.86 -9.17 6.40
N GLN A 86 -8.62 -10.09 5.45
CA GLN A 86 -8.04 -11.41 5.70
C GLN A 86 -6.53 -11.45 5.50
N VAL A 87 -5.94 -10.39 4.97
CA VAL A 87 -4.50 -10.34 4.74
C VAL A 87 -3.75 -10.10 6.04
N ARG A 88 -2.93 -11.07 6.40
CA ARG A 88 -2.00 -10.92 7.52
C ARG A 88 -0.80 -10.09 7.08
N THR A 89 -0.51 -9.04 7.84
CA THR A 89 0.62 -8.15 7.61
C THR A 89 1.75 -8.43 8.59
N ILE A 90 2.98 -8.17 8.16
CA ILE A 90 4.14 -8.21 9.05
C ILE A 90 4.11 -7.00 9.98
N ASP A 91 4.33 -7.25 11.28
CA ASP A 91 4.42 -6.17 12.28
C ASP A 91 5.81 -5.56 12.28
N VAL A 92 6.01 -4.53 11.47
CA VAL A 92 7.25 -3.75 11.39
C VAL A 92 6.95 -2.26 11.31
N SER A 93 7.75 -1.46 11.99
CA SER A 93 7.66 -0.01 11.90
C SER A 93 8.33 0.53 10.63
N LEU A 94 7.90 1.71 10.17
CA LEU A 94 8.55 2.40 9.04
C LEU A 94 10.04 2.68 9.32
N SER A 95 10.42 2.93 10.58
CA SER A 95 11.82 3.11 10.97
C SER A 95 12.64 1.84 10.75
N GLN A 96 12.10 0.67 11.10
CA GLN A 96 12.77 -0.62 10.85
C GLN A 96 12.88 -0.90 9.35
N ILE A 97 11.86 -0.61 8.57
CA ILE A 97 11.90 -0.73 7.11
C ILE A 97 13.01 0.16 6.54
N TYR A 98 13.07 1.42 6.97
CA TYR A 98 14.10 2.35 6.51
C TYR A 98 15.53 1.87 6.85
N GLN A 99 15.75 1.37 8.07
CA GLN A 99 17.04 0.85 8.49
C GLN A 99 17.50 -0.39 7.68
N GLN A 100 16.55 -1.17 7.15
CA GLN A 100 16.84 -2.36 6.34
C GLN A 100 16.92 -2.07 4.84
N LEU A 101 16.65 -0.85 4.41
CA LEU A 101 16.60 -0.52 2.97
C LEU A 101 17.95 -0.76 2.28
N GLU A 102 19.02 -0.21 2.82
CA GLU A 102 20.37 -0.34 2.25
C GLU A 102 20.94 -1.77 2.35
N PRO A 103 20.87 -2.45 3.53
CA PRO A 103 21.25 -3.86 3.62
C PRO A 103 20.48 -4.78 2.69
N SER A 104 19.17 -4.59 2.55
CA SER A 104 18.32 -5.37 1.65
C SER A 104 18.70 -5.14 0.18
N GLN A 105 18.97 -3.91 -0.22
CA GLN A 105 19.41 -3.60 -1.58
C GLN A 105 20.72 -4.32 -1.94
N SER A 106 21.66 -4.36 -1.00
CA SER A 106 22.93 -5.06 -1.19
C SER A 106 22.74 -6.57 -1.33
N ALA A 107 21.89 -7.18 -0.50
CA ALA A 107 21.55 -8.60 -0.57
C ALA A 107 20.84 -8.95 -1.89
N LEU A 108 19.88 -8.13 -2.31
CA LEU A 108 19.15 -8.33 -3.57
C LEU A 108 20.07 -8.25 -4.80
N LYS A 109 21.04 -7.32 -4.80
CA LYS A 109 22.05 -7.27 -5.87
C LYS A 109 22.87 -8.55 -5.98
N GLN A 110 23.21 -9.19 -4.87
CA GLN A 110 23.95 -10.48 -4.89
C GLN A 110 23.11 -11.63 -5.46
N ILE A 111 21.79 -11.57 -5.27
CA ILE A 111 20.86 -12.62 -5.73
C ILE A 111 20.52 -12.44 -7.21
N PHE A 112 20.22 -11.22 -7.63
CA PHE A 112 19.64 -10.94 -8.95
C PHE A 112 20.63 -10.41 -10.02
N VAL A 113 21.79 -9.89 -9.60
CA VAL A 113 22.82 -9.40 -10.53
C VAL A 113 23.96 -10.42 -10.53
N ARG A 114 23.91 -11.35 -11.46
CA ARG A 114 25.01 -12.26 -11.80
C ARG A 114 25.77 -11.71 -12.98
#